data_c13a21d07868f3171f745f7614d550f1
#
_entry.id   c13a21d07868f3171f745f7614d550f1
#
_cell.length_a   1.000
_cell.length_b   1.000
_cell.length_c   1.000
_cell.angle_alpha   90.00
_cell.angle_beta   90.00
_cell.angle_gamma   90.00
#
_symmetry.space_group_name_H-M   'P 1'
#
loop_
_entity.id
_entity.type
_entity.pdbx_description
1 polymer ?
#
loop_
_entity_poly.entity_id
_entity_poly.type
_entity_poly.pdbx_seq_one_letter_code
_entity_poly.pdbx_strand_id
1 'polypeptide(L)'
;MQEMNVQENWTTPLITYLRSSTLLDGKDAARKLKVQVLRFVLIRDVLYKRGFSWPYLRCLSHDEVNYVMREVYEGIYGNHSGARSLVHKLIWAGYYWPIMLKDAQTYVKTCDKCQMFSNLIRQPLEELTPMMAPWPFAQWGLDIMGLFPSEWK
;
A
#
# COMPACT_ATOMS: atom_id res chain seq x y z
N MET A 1 -28.78 23.81 -13.09
CA MET A 1 -28.69 22.33 -13.05
C MET A 1 -27.26 21.96 -13.44
N GLN A 2 -26.42 21.70 -12.45
CA GLN A 2 -25.10 21.19 -12.71
C GLN A 2 -25.22 19.67 -12.85
N GLU A 3 -25.01 19.18 -14.06
CA GLU A 3 -24.79 17.77 -14.31
C GLU A 3 -23.54 17.36 -13.55
N MET A 4 -23.73 16.64 -12.44
CA MET A 4 -22.63 15.95 -11.78
C MET A 4 -22.12 14.90 -12.75
N ASN A 5 -20.96 15.15 -13.31
CA ASN A 5 -20.18 14.21 -14.09
C ASN A 5 -19.81 13.03 -13.14
N VAL A 6 -20.69 12.03 -13.09
CA VAL A 6 -20.45 10.79 -12.38
C VAL A 6 -19.38 10.06 -13.17
N GLN A 7 -18.10 10.35 -12.88
CA GLN A 7 -17.03 9.50 -13.33
C GLN A 7 -17.38 8.07 -12.89
N GLU A 8 -17.56 7.19 -13.86
CA GLU A 8 -17.91 5.79 -13.61
C GLU A 8 -16.87 5.16 -12.68
N ASN A 9 -17.19 5.17 -11.41
CA ASN A 9 -16.35 4.58 -10.40
C ASN A 9 -16.49 3.06 -10.52
N TRP A 10 -15.39 2.32 -10.41
CA TRP A 10 -15.39 0.86 -10.47
C TRP A 10 -16.36 0.20 -9.48
N THR A 11 -16.77 0.92 -8.44
CA THR A 11 -17.74 0.48 -7.43
C THR A 11 -19.18 0.59 -7.88
N THR A 12 -19.48 1.52 -8.80
CA THR A 12 -20.86 1.82 -9.25
C THR A 12 -21.62 0.59 -9.76
N PRO A 13 -21.08 -0.21 -10.69
CA PRO A 13 -21.80 -1.39 -11.19
C PRO A 13 -22.05 -2.44 -10.12
N LEU A 14 -21.12 -2.60 -9.16
CA LEU A 14 -21.25 -3.52 -8.04
C LEU A 14 -22.33 -3.08 -7.06
N ILE A 15 -22.36 -1.80 -6.72
CA ILE A 15 -23.36 -1.21 -5.81
C ILE A 15 -24.75 -1.30 -6.44
N THR A 16 -24.89 -0.93 -7.73
CA THR A 16 -26.16 -0.99 -8.45
C THR A 16 -26.70 -2.42 -8.48
N TYR A 17 -25.84 -3.39 -8.78
CA TYR A 17 -26.25 -4.79 -8.77
C TYR A 17 -26.67 -5.29 -7.38
N LEU A 18 -25.91 -4.93 -6.34
CA LEU A 18 -26.22 -5.33 -4.96
C LEU A 18 -27.50 -4.69 -4.41
N ARG A 19 -27.88 -3.50 -4.90
CA ARG A 19 -29.11 -2.81 -4.49
C ARG A 19 -30.34 -3.27 -5.25
N SER A 20 -30.24 -3.32 -6.58
CA SER A 20 -31.40 -3.47 -7.47
C SER A 20 -31.37 -4.71 -8.34
N SER A 21 -30.32 -5.55 -8.22
CA SER A 21 -30.10 -6.72 -9.08
C SER A 21 -30.08 -6.39 -10.59
N THR A 22 -29.83 -5.12 -10.92
CA THR A 22 -29.74 -4.65 -12.30
C THR A 22 -28.44 -5.13 -12.92
N LEU A 23 -28.52 -5.85 -14.04
CA LEU A 23 -27.40 -6.36 -14.80
C LEU A 23 -26.96 -5.35 -15.85
N LEU A 24 -25.68 -5.33 -16.13
CA LEU A 24 -25.12 -4.63 -17.30
C LEU A 24 -25.59 -5.27 -18.59
N ASP A 25 -25.74 -4.48 -19.65
CA ASP A 25 -26.06 -4.97 -20.99
C ASP A 25 -24.89 -5.84 -21.51
N GLY A 26 -25.21 -7.07 -21.92
CA GLY A 26 -24.26 -8.04 -22.43
C GLY A 26 -24.10 -9.27 -21.51
N LYS A 27 -24.29 -10.46 -22.11
CA LYS A 27 -24.26 -11.76 -21.38
C LYS A 27 -22.94 -11.99 -20.66
N ASP A 28 -21.81 -11.64 -21.30
CA ASP A 28 -20.47 -11.86 -20.73
C ASP A 28 -20.14 -10.87 -19.63
N ALA A 29 -20.53 -9.60 -19.79
CA ALA A 29 -20.37 -8.58 -18.75
C ALA A 29 -21.22 -8.90 -17.51
N ALA A 30 -22.46 -9.30 -17.71
CA ALA A 30 -23.36 -9.72 -16.65
C ALA A 30 -22.81 -10.95 -15.89
N ARG A 31 -22.25 -11.94 -16.61
CA ARG A 31 -21.64 -13.13 -15.99
C ARG A 31 -20.42 -12.76 -15.16
N LYS A 32 -19.52 -11.91 -15.67
CA LYS A 32 -18.33 -11.41 -14.93
C LYS A 32 -18.75 -10.66 -13.67
N LEU A 33 -19.74 -9.78 -13.78
CA LEU A 33 -20.26 -9.01 -12.64
C LEU A 33 -20.82 -9.94 -11.54
N LYS A 34 -21.62 -10.94 -11.91
CA LYS A 34 -22.15 -11.93 -10.95
C LYS A 34 -21.06 -12.65 -10.18
N VAL A 35 -19.98 -13.07 -10.84
CA VAL A 35 -18.86 -13.74 -10.18
C VAL A 35 -18.08 -12.77 -9.27
N GLN A 36 -17.91 -11.53 -9.72
CA GLN A 36 -17.22 -10.51 -8.91
C GLN A 36 -17.98 -10.16 -7.64
N VAL A 37 -19.29 -9.95 -7.75
CA VAL A 37 -20.16 -9.54 -6.65
C VAL A 37 -20.14 -10.52 -5.47
N LEU A 38 -19.89 -11.81 -5.70
CA LEU A 38 -19.77 -12.82 -4.64
C LEU A 38 -18.69 -12.49 -3.59
N ARG A 39 -17.70 -11.67 -3.97
CA ARG A 39 -16.60 -11.25 -3.10
C ARG A 39 -16.86 -9.93 -2.38
N PHE A 40 -18.01 -9.31 -2.64
CA PHE A 40 -18.33 -8.00 -2.09
C PHE A 40 -19.63 -8.07 -1.28
N VAL A 41 -19.80 -7.10 -0.41
CA VAL A 41 -21.03 -6.91 0.38
C VAL A 41 -21.26 -5.42 0.56
N LEU A 42 -22.54 -5.03 0.55
CA LEU A 42 -22.97 -3.66 0.83
C LEU A 42 -23.48 -3.59 2.27
N ILE A 43 -22.82 -2.76 3.10
CA ILE A 43 -23.20 -2.53 4.49
C ILE A 43 -23.42 -1.04 4.69
N ARG A 44 -24.63 -0.63 5.04
CA ARG A 44 -25.03 0.79 5.21
C ARG A 44 -24.55 1.67 4.05
N ASP A 45 -24.83 1.22 2.83
CA ASP A 45 -24.46 1.90 1.57
C ASP A 45 -22.96 2.02 1.28
N VAL A 46 -22.10 1.40 2.07
CA VAL A 46 -20.65 1.31 1.84
C VAL A 46 -20.30 -0.08 1.31
N LEU A 47 -19.56 -0.11 0.22
CA LEU A 47 -19.10 -1.35 -0.39
C LEU A 47 -17.87 -1.89 0.34
N TYR A 48 -17.92 -3.17 0.69
CA TYR A 48 -16.82 -3.89 1.31
C TYR A 48 -16.44 -5.12 0.51
N LYS A 49 -15.16 -5.44 0.46
CA LYS A 49 -14.66 -6.69 -0.08
C LYS A 49 -14.46 -7.69 1.06
N ARG A 50 -14.90 -8.93 0.84
CA ARG A 50 -14.64 -10.04 1.76
C ARG A 50 -13.17 -10.47 1.65
N GLY A 51 -12.41 -10.39 2.75
CA GLY A 51 -11.08 -10.96 2.86
C GLY A 51 -11.12 -12.48 3.05
N PHE A 52 -10.02 -13.17 2.78
CA PHE A 52 -9.93 -14.62 2.99
C PHE A 52 -9.84 -14.98 4.47
N SER A 53 -9.09 -14.23 5.27
CA SER A 53 -8.83 -14.53 6.68
C SER A 53 -9.37 -13.49 7.65
N TRP A 54 -9.78 -12.33 7.19
CA TRP A 54 -10.10 -11.18 8.06
C TRP A 54 -11.05 -10.17 7.44
N PRO A 55 -11.41 -9.14 8.23
CA PRO A 55 -12.71 -8.53 8.10
C PRO A 55 -12.89 -7.90 6.73
N TYR A 56 -14.07 -7.40 6.52
CA TYR A 56 -14.45 -6.65 5.34
C TYR A 56 -13.50 -5.47 5.10
N LEU A 57 -12.91 -5.40 3.91
CA LEU A 57 -12.09 -4.29 3.48
C LEU A 57 -12.98 -3.23 2.82
N ARG A 58 -12.94 -2.01 3.32
CA ARG A 58 -13.68 -0.88 2.73
C ARG A 58 -13.16 -0.59 1.33
N CYS A 59 -14.05 -0.61 0.36
CA CYS A 59 -13.74 -0.28 -1.02
C CYS A 59 -13.68 1.24 -1.18
N LEU A 60 -12.53 1.74 -1.65
CA LEU A 60 -12.32 3.17 -1.86
C LEU A 60 -12.66 3.59 -3.28
N SER A 61 -13.20 4.80 -3.41
CA SER A 61 -13.32 5.49 -4.68
C SER A 61 -11.97 6.05 -5.13
N HIS A 62 -11.85 6.42 -6.40
CA HIS A 62 -10.61 6.99 -6.94
C HIS A 62 -10.16 8.24 -6.18
N ASP A 63 -11.09 9.07 -5.77
CA ASP A 63 -10.82 10.32 -5.06
C ASP A 63 -10.27 10.09 -3.65
N GLU A 64 -10.74 9.04 -2.97
CA GLU A 64 -10.29 8.69 -1.62
C GLU A 64 -8.90 8.03 -1.60
N VAL A 65 -8.51 7.35 -2.69
CA VAL A 65 -7.27 6.56 -2.78
C VAL A 65 -6.02 7.39 -2.48
N ASN A 66 -5.90 8.56 -3.10
CA ASN A 66 -4.73 9.43 -2.93
C ASN A 66 -4.60 9.93 -1.49
N TYR A 67 -5.71 10.29 -0.87
CA TYR A 67 -5.74 10.73 0.51
C TYR A 67 -5.29 9.62 1.47
N VAL A 68 -5.87 8.43 1.33
CA VAL A 68 -5.57 7.28 2.18
C VAL A 68 -4.14 6.77 1.98
N MET A 69 -3.65 6.75 0.73
CA MET A 69 -2.25 6.39 0.47
C MET A 69 -1.28 7.34 1.16
N ARG A 70 -1.53 8.65 1.07
CA ARG A 70 -0.68 9.66 1.72
C ARG A 70 -0.70 9.49 3.23
N GLU A 71 -1.86 9.31 3.83
CA GLU A 71 -2.00 9.14 5.28
C GLU A 71 -1.23 7.91 5.79
N VAL A 72 -1.34 6.77 5.10
CA VAL A 72 -0.66 5.54 5.49
C VAL A 72 0.84 5.57 5.20
N TYR A 73 1.27 6.29 4.16
CA TYR A 73 2.66 6.34 3.73
C TYR A 73 3.49 7.39 4.47
N GLU A 74 2.91 8.57 4.70
CA GLU A 74 3.57 9.74 5.30
C GLU A 74 3.14 9.99 6.75
N GLY A 75 2.08 9.32 7.22
CA GLY A 75 1.52 9.47 8.55
C GLY A 75 2.51 9.09 9.68
N ILE A 76 2.09 9.25 10.93
CA ILE A 76 2.90 9.07 12.15
C ILE A 76 3.67 7.73 12.16
N TYR A 77 3.10 6.68 11.57
CA TYR A 77 3.73 5.36 11.42
C TYR A 77 4.26 5.12 9.99
N GLY A 78 4.31 6.17 9.17
CA GLY A 78 4.84 6.12 7.81
C GLY A 78 6.36 5.99 7.84
N ASN A 79 6.90 4.89 7.30
CA ASN A 79 8.35 4.68 7.21
C ASN A 79 8.83 4.66 5.76
N HIS A 80 8.11 5.31 4.85
CA HIS A 80 8.45 5.37 3.42
C HIS A 80 8.87 4.01 2.82
N SER A 81 8.13 2.98 3.20
CA SER A 81 8.40 1.60 2.77
C SER A 81 8.07 1.39 1.29
N GLY A 82 8.67 0.37 0.68
CA GLY A 82 8.40 0.04 -0.73
C GLY A 82 6.92 -0.27 -1.03
N ALA A 83 6.54 -0.24 -2.30
CA ALA A 83 5.16 -0.37 -2.74
C ALA A 83 4.41 -1.60 -2.20
N ARG A 84 5.06 -2.75 -2.13
CA ARG A 84 4.45 -3.98 -1.56
C ARG A 84 4.13 -3.83 -0.08
N SER A 85 5.04 -3.22 0.67
CA SER A 85 4.83 -2.96 2.10
C SER A 85 3.72 -1.94 2.32
N LEU A 86 3.63 -0.90 1.46
CA LEU A 86 2.54 0.06 1.48
C LEU A 86 1.19 -0.61 1.26
N VAL A 87 1.06 -1.47 0.24
CA VAL A 87 -0.17 -2.24 -0.02
C VAL A 87 -0.54 -3.10 1.18
N HIS A 88 0.43 -3.75 1.80
CA HIS A 88 0.19 -4.56 2.99
C HIS A 88 -0.37 -3.73 4.15
N LYS A 89 0.20 -2.55 4.41
CA LYS A 89 -0.30 -1.61 5.43
C LYS A 89 -1.72 -1.13 5.12
N LEU A 90 -2.02 -0.83 3.85
CA LEU A 90 -3.35 -0.41 3.41
C LEU A 90 -4.41 -1.50 3.63
N ILE A 91 -4.06 -2.76 3.34
CA ILE A 91 -4.94 -3.90 3.61
C ILE A 91 -5.14 -4.08 5.12
N TRP A 92 -4.10 -3.95 5.93
CA TRP A 92 -4.20 -4.02 7.39
C TRP A 92 -5.02 -2.88 7.99
N ALA A 93 -4.95 -1.70 7.36
CA ALA A 93 -5.81 -0.56 7.69
C ALA A 93 -7.28 -0.75 7.25
N GLY A 94 -7.58 -1.85 6.55
CA GLY A 94 -8.94 -2.21 6.17
C GLY A 94 -9.41 -1.62 4.83
N TYR A 95 -8.52 -1.23 3.93
CA TYR A 95 -8.86 -0.61 2.65
C TYR A 95 -8.59 -1.52 1.46
N TYR A 96 -9.38 -1.33 0.39
CA TYR A 96 -9.23 -2.08 -0.85
C TYR A 96 -9.68 -1.30 -2.08
N TRP A 97 -8.92 -1.44 -3.18
CA TRP A 97 -9.33 -1.12 -4.56
C TRP A 97 -8.56 -2.00 -5.55
N PRO A 98 -9.06 -2.22 -6.80
CA PRO A 98 -8.51 -3.24 -7.71
C PRO A 98 -7.04 -3.06 -8.10
N ILE A 99 -6.58 -1.82 -8.24
CA ILE A 99 -5.25 -1.48 -8.76
C ILE A 99 -4.27 -0.98 -7.68
N MET A 100 -4.50 -1.35 -6.41
CA MET A 100 -3.69 -0.92 -5.26
C MET A 100 -2.18 -1.03 -5.48
N LEU A 101 -1.71 -2.14 -6.05
CA LEU A 101 -0.29 -2.36 -6.25
C LEU A 101 0.31 -1.40 -7.28
N LYS A 102 -0.42 -1.15 -8.37
CA LYS A 102 0.00 -0.21 -9.42
C LYS A 102 0.06 1.21 -8.90
N ASP A 103 -0.98 1.64 -8.18
CA ASP A 103 -1.05 2.97 -7.59
C ASP A 103 0.04 3.17 -6.54
N ALA A 104 0.25 2.19 -5.66
CA ALA A 104 1.32 2.21 -4.68
C ALA A 104 2.72 2.27 -5.34
N GLN A 105 2.93 1.54 -6.45
CA GLN A 105 4.19 1.61 -7.20
C GLN A 105 4.43 3.00 -7.78
N THR A 106 3.39 3.61 -8.36
CA THR A 106 3.48 4.97 -8.90
C THR A 106 3.74 5.98 -7.79
N TYR A 107 3.02 5.88 -6.68
CA TYR A 107 3.15 6.76 -5.53
C TYR A 107 4.56 6.73 -4.92
N VAL A 108 5.10 5.54 -4.68
CA VAL A 108 6.45 5.38 -4.11
C VAL A 108 7.53 5.90 -5.05
N LYS A 109 7.36 5.73 -6.37
CA LYS A 109 8.30 6.26 -7.39
C LYS A 109 8.34 7.79 -7.45
N THR A 110 7.24 8.46 -7.11
CA THR A 110 7.15 9.93 -7.11
C THR A 110 7.53 10.56 -5.78
N CYS A 111 7.85 9.76 -4.76
CA CYS A 111 8.22 10.26 -3.46
C CYS A 111 9.66 10.78 -3.44
N ASP A 112 9.84 12.11 -3.29
CA ASP A 112 11.15 12.76 -3.28
C ASP A 112 12.06 12.21 -2.17
N LYS A 113 11.53 11.96 -0.98
CA LYS A 113 12.28 11.38 0.14
C LYS A 113 12.86 10.00 -0.21
N CYS A 114 12.04 9.15 -0.82
CA CYS A 114 12.50 7.83 -1.26
C CYS A 114 13.51 7.93 -2.40
N GLN A 115 13.37 8.89 -3.31
CA GLN A 115 14.33 9.13 -4.38
C GLN A 115 15.68 9.59 -3.83
N MET A 116 15.68 10.50 -2.87
CA MET A 116 16.92 10.99 -2.25
C MET A 116 17.68 9.90 -1.48
N PHE A 117 16.98 9.00 -0.81
CA PHE A 117 17.59 7.95 0.00
C PHE A 117 17.77 6.61 -0.73
N SER A 118 17.20 6.44 -1.94
CA SER A 118 17.33 5.19 -2.71
C SER A 118 18.71 4.98 -3.33
N ASN A 119 19.52 6.01 -3.40
CA ASN A 119 20.90 5.98 -3.95
C ASN A 119 21.94 5.35 -3.04
N LEU A 120 21.56 4.83 -1.88
CA LEU A 120 22.44 3.93 -1.14
C LEU A 120 22.58 2.65 -1.95
N ILE A 121 23.52 2.64 -2.86
CA ILE A 121 23.99 1.43 -3.54
C ILE A 121 24.31 0.45 -2.41
N ARG A 122 23.58 -0.65 -2.35
CA ARG A 122 23.97 -1.79 -1.51
C ARG A 122 25.30 -2.26 -2.06
N GLN A 123 26.38 -1.83 -1.44
CA GLN A 123 27.67 -2.41 -1.72
C GLN A 123 27.56 -3.90 -1.42
N PRO A 124 28.09 -4.76 -2.31
CA PRO A 124 28.18 -6.18 -1.98
C PRO A 124 28.88 -6.29 -0.63
N LEU A 125 28.43 -7.25 0.17
CA LEU A 125 29.09 -7.55 1.44
C LEU A 125 30.58 -7.75 1.15
N GLU A 126 31.43 -6.93 1.76
CA GLU A 126 32.86 -7.17 1.71
C GLU A 126 33.15 -8.55 2.26
N GLU A 127 34.01 -9.31 1.59
CA GLU A 127 34.47 -10.59 2.13
C GLU A 127 35.13 -10.35 3.48
N LEU A 128 34.56 -10.96 4.50
CA LEU A 128 35.13 -10.90 5.85
C LEU A 128 36.50 -11.56 5.83
N THR A 129 37.53 -10.77 5.94
CA THR A 129 38.89 -11.27 6.09
C THR A 129 39.05 -11.74 7.53
N PRO A 130 39.32 -13.02 7.80
CA PRO A 130 39.58 -13.49 9.16
C PRO A 130 40.80 -12.82 9.70
N MET A 131 40.70 -12.06 10.79
CA MET A 131 41.83 -11.49 11.49
C MET A 131 42.46 -12.58 12.35
N MET A 132 43.63 -13.04 11.92
CA MET A 132 44.46 -14.00 12.67
C MET A 132 45.39 -13.24 13.60
N ALA A 133 45.01 -13.12 14.86
CA ALA A 133 45.87 -12.56 15.87
C ALA A 133 46.72 -13.68 16.47
N PRO A 134 48.08 -13.49 16.65
CA PRO A 134 48.97 -14.52 17.17
C PRO A 134 48.69 -14.88 18.64
N TRP A 135 48.07 -13.99 19.41
CA TRP A 135 47.58 -14.21 20.78
C TRP A 135 46.34 -13.41 21.12
N PRO A 136 45.62 -13.81 22.16
CA PRO A 136 44.42 -13.08 22.62
C PRO A 136 44.74 -11.60 22.92
N PHE A 137 43.87 -10.70 22.50
CA PHE A 137 44.01 -9.24 22.69
C PHE A 137 45.15 -8.55 21.93
N ALA A 138 45.77 -9.20 20.93
CA ALA A 138 46.78 -8.57 20.09
C ALA A 138 46.21 -7.54 19.09
N GLN A 139 44.89 -7.59 18.84
CA GLN A 139 44.19 -6.64 17.95
C GLN A 139 42.88 -6.17 18.59
N TRP A 140 42.59 -4.89 18.41
CA TRP A 140 41.38 -4.24 18.90
C TRP A 140 40.64 -3.61 17.75
N GLY A 141 39.32 -3.82 17.69
CA GLY A 141 38.40 -3.10 16.77
C GLY A 141 37.82 -1.88 17.48
N LEU A 142 37.85 -0.73 16.83
CA LEU A 142 37.17 0.48 17.28
C LEU A 142 36.03 0.75 16.31
N ASP A 143 34.80 0.78 16.82
CA ASP A 143 33.66 1.22 16.10
C ASP A 143 33.32 2.68 16.48
N ILE A 144 33.40 3.58 15.51
CA ILE A 144 33.14 4.99 15.73
C ILE A 144 31.66 5.23 15.39
N MET A 145 30.82 5.31 16.40
CA MET A 145 29.47 5.79 16.25
C MET A 145 29.48 7.31 16.01
N GLY A 146 28.89 7.75 14.90
CA GLY A 146 28.80 9.18 14.58
C GLY A 146 28.08 9.98 15.68
N LEU A 147 28.18 11.29 15.60
CA LEU A 147 27.55 12.21 16.55
C LEU A 147 26.05 11.90 16.72
N PHE A 148 25.66 11.61 17.94
CA PHE A 148 24.24 11.56 18.31
C PHE A 148 23.62 12.95 18.21
N PRO A 149 22.40 13.10 17.67
CA PRO A 149 21.71 14.37 17.70
C PRO A 149 21.60 14.87 19.16
N SER A 150 22.05 16.07 19.40
CA SER A 150 22.16 16.64 20.77
C SER A 150 20.83 17.10 21.37
N GLU A 151 19.67 16.77 20.77
CA GLU A 151 18.39 17.32 21.23
C GLU A 151 17.31 16.26 21.46
N TRP A 152 17.31 15.80 22.71
CA TRP A 152 16.08 15.45 23.39
C TRP A 152 15.94 16.41 24.58
N LYS A 153 15.28 17.54 24.33
CA LYS A 153 14.66 18.35 25.39
C LYS A 153 13.18 18.14 25.37
#